data_66bdcf680e6cc8106a24e44de3ee62ae
#
_entry.id   66bdcf680e6cc8106a24e44de3ee62ae
#
_cell.length_a   1.000
_cell.length_b   1.000
_cell.length_c   1.000
_cell.angle_alpha   90.00
_cell.angle_beta   90.00
_cell.angle_gamma   90.00
#
_symmetry.space_group_name_H-M   'P 1'
#
loop_
_entity.id
_entity.type
_entity.pdbx_description
1 polymer ?
#
loop_
_entity_poly.entity_id
_entity_poly.type
_entity_poly.pdbx_seq_one_letter_code
_entity_poly.pdbx_strand_id
1 'polypeptide(L)'
;MNNKTLHNLIWVPIFLIGLVTVLLGVGWLFYPEPWILDRAPNEFILKTSFKELFAADINHYLPDYLKMIYRFFGWWVVSIGLLLLTYVYVTRIGTRLARNAIHTMITIVLSGVYLMIFLFIPTTLFYMVFIV
;
A
#
# COMPACT_ATOMS: atom_id res chain seq x y z
N MET A 1 3.42 -25.83 -21.63
CA MET A 1 4.00 -25.05 -20.52
C MET A 1 4.24 -25.99 -19.36
N ASN A 2 5.44 -25.98 -18.75
CA ASN A 2 5.79 -26.93 -17.70
C ASN A 2 4.96 -26.58 -16.44
N ASN A 3 4.52 -27.60 -15.68
CA ASN A 3 3.73 -27.41 -14.43
C ASN A 3 4.43 -26.50 -13.41
N LYS A 4 5.77 -26.52 -13.35
CA LYS A 4 6.57 -25.63 -12.50
C LYS A 4 6.46 -24.16 -12.94
N THR A 5 6.49 -23.91 -14.24
CA THR A 5 6.36 -22.54 -14.80
C THR A 5 4.98 -21.97 -14.49
N LEU A 6 3.93 -22.78 -14.67
CA LEU A 6 2.56 -22.35 -14.35
C LEU A 6 2.40 -22.04 -12.85
N HIS A 7 2.97 -22.88 -12.00
CA HIS A 7 2.93 -22.66 -10.55
C HIS A 7 3.65 -21.35 -10.16
N ASN A 8 4.84 -21.09 -10.74
CA ASN A 8 5.59 -19.88 -10.47
C ASN A 8 4.87 -18.62 -10.95
N LEU A 9 4.18 -18.66 -12.10
CA LEU A 9 3.38 -17.55 -12.60
C LEU A 9 2.21 -17.17 -11.66
N ILE A 10 1.78 -18.09 -10.81
CA ILE A 10 0.69 -17.84 -9.87
C ILE A 10 1.22 -17.27 -8.54
N TRP A 11 2.24 -17.88 -7.94
CA TRP A 11 2.65 -17.49 -6.58
C TRP A 11 3.65 -16.33 -6.53
N VAL A 12 4.53 -16.20 -7.55
CA VAL A 12 5.56 -15.15 -7.56
C VAL A 12 4.97 -13.74 -7.54
N PRO A 13 3.97 -13.40 -8.38
CA PRO A 13 3.34 -12.08 -8.31
C PRO A 13 2.74 -11.79 -6.93
N ILE A 14 2.07 -12.76 -6.33
CA ILE A 14 1.44 -12.59 -5.00
C ILE A 14 2.52 -12.39 -3.92
N PHE A 15 3.60 -13.14 -3.97
CA PHE A 15 4.74 -12.97 -3.09
C PHE A 15 5.36 -11.57 -3.24
N LEU A 16 5.54 -11.09 -4.48
CA LEU A 16 6.07 -9.76 -4.76
C LEU A 16 5.15 -8.66 -4.21
N ILE A 17 3.83 -8.80 -4.36
CA ILE A 17 2.86 -7.88 -3.76
C ILE A 17 3.07 -7.82 -2.24
N GLY A 18 3.15 -8.97 -1.57
CA GLY A 18 3.41 -9.02 -0.14
C GLY A 18 4.73 -8.36 0.26
N LEU A 19 5.79 -8.62 -0.49
CA LEU A 19 7.10 -8.03 -0.24
C LEU A 19 7.08 -6.50 -0.42
N VAL A 20 6.52 -6.01 -1.51
CA VAL A 20 6.39 -4.57 -1.76
C VAL A 20 5.55 -3.91 -0.68
N THR A 21 4.46 -4.54 -0.26
CA THR A 21 3.61 -4.04 0.83
C THR A 21 4.40 -3.91 2.13
N VAL A 22 5.22 -4.89 2.50
CA VAL A 22 6.11 -4.79 3.68
C VAL A 22 7.08 -3.63 3.54
N LEU A 23 7.75 -3.50 2.38
CA LEU A 23 8.74 -2.43 2.15
C LEU A 23 8.12 -1.04 2.23
N LEU A 24 6.91 -0.85 1.66
CA LEU A 24 6.16 0.41 1.77
C LEU A 24 5.81 0.74 3.22
N GLY A 25 5.28 -0.23 3.95
CA GLY A 25 4.95 -0.05 5.35
C GLY A 25 6.17 0.27 6.23
N VAL A 26 7.32 -0.37 5.97
CA VAL A 26 8.60 -0.04 6.61
C VAL A 26 9.02 1.40 6.30
N GLY A 27 8.83 1.85 5.05
CA GLY A 27 9.07 3.24 4.68
C GLY A 27 8.28 4.21 5.56
N TRP A 28 6.96 4.07 5.66
CA TRP A 28 6.13 4.94 6.50
C TRP A 28 6.43 4.80 8.00
N LEU A 29 6.87 3.63 8.45
CA LEU A 29 7.17 3.38 9.86
C LEU A 29 8.45 4.07 10.33
N PHE A 30 9.49 4.10 9.49
CA PHE A 30 10.83 4.53 9.90
C PHE A 30 11.29 5.85 9.27
N TYR A 31 10.65 6.32 8.19
CA TYR A 31 11.05 7.58 7.58
C TYR A 31 10.85 8.76 8.55
N PRO A 32 11.80 9.70 8.66
CA PRO A 32 11.72 10.80 9.62
C PRO A 32 10.47 11.66 9.45
N GLU A 33 10.12 11.96 8.20
CA GLU A 33 8.97 12.77 7.78
C GLU A 33 8.11 11.98 6.79
N PRO A 34 7.34 10.99 7.28
CA PRO A 34 6.71 9.98 6.42
C PRO A 34 5.71 10.56 5.40
N TRP A 35 5.14 11.74 5.65
CA TRP A 35 4.27 12.45 4.71
C TRP A 35 4.97 12.91 3.42
N ILE A 36 6.32 12.93 3.38
CA ILE A 36 7.07 13.24 2.16
C ILE A 36 6.98 12.11 1.14
N LEU A 37 6.80 10.86 1.57
CA LEU A 37 6.72 9.70 0.67
C LEU A 37 5.50 9.74 -0.25
N ASP A 38 4.45 10.42 0.17
CA ASP A 38 3.22 10.63 -0.60
C ASP A 38 2.80 12.11 -0.64
N ARG A 39 3.81 12.99 -0.67
CA ARG A 39 3.66 14.44 -0.62
C ARG A 39 2.70 14.97 -1.69
N ALA A 40 2.93 14.61 -2.95
CA ALA A 40 2.20 15.19 -4.08
C ALA A 40 0.67 14.98 -4.01
N PRO A 41 0.15 13.75 -3.77
CA PRO A 41 -1.28 13.57 -3.59
C PRO A 41 -1.84 14.28 -2.36
N ASN A 42 -1.10 14.34 -1.28
CA ASN A 42 -1.57 15.01 -0.06
C ASN A 42 -1.67 16.53 -0.23
N GLU A 43 -0.64 17.17 -0.76
CA GLU A 43 -0.68 18.62 -1.04
C GLU A 43 -1.74 18.97 -2.08
N PHE A 44 -2.01 18.09 -3.04
CA PHE A 44 -3.12 18.27 -3.98
C PHE A 44 -4.48 18.28 -3.29
N ILE A 45 -4.72 17.36 -2.34
CA ILE A 45 -5.98 17.28 -1.59
C ILE A 45 -6.11 18.45 -0.62
N LEU A 46 -5.04 18.79 0.08
CA LEU A 46 -5.00 19.87 1.07
C LEU A 46 -5.07 21.26 0.45
N LYS A 47 -4.80 21.40 -0.86
CA LYS A 47 -4.70 22.67 -1.59
C LYS A 47 -3.66 23.64 -1.00
N THR A 48 -2.70 23.12 -0.27
CA THR A 48 -1.60 23.86 0.34
C THR A 48 -0.38 22.95 0.50
N SER A 49 0.81 23.53 0.61
CA SER A 49 2.02 22.78 0.89
C SER A 49 2.11 22.39 2.37
N PHE A 50 2.78 21.27 2.69
CA PHE A 50 3.06 20.92 4.08
C PHE A 50 3.84 22.02 4.82
N LYS A 51 4.73 22.73 4.10
CA LYS A 51 5.50 23.83 4.67
C LYS A 51 4.59 24.98 5.15
N GLU A 52 3.63 25.38 4.33
CA GLU A 52 2.65 26.42 4.70
C GLU A 52 1.71 25.92 5.80
N LEU A 53 1.25 24.68 5.67
CA LEU A 53 0.35 24.06 6.65
C LEU A 53 0.99 24.04 8.05
N PHE A 54 2.26 23.68 8.17
CA PHE A 54 2.97 23.58 9.44
C PHE A 54 3.46 24.93 9.97
N ALA A 55 3.56 25.96 9.11
CA ALA A 55 3.94 27.30 9.53
C ALA A 55 2.82 28.04 10.28
N ALA A 56 1.58 27.61 10.18
CA ALA A 56 0.47 28.21 10.90
C ALA A 56 0.51 27.84 12.39
N ASP A 57 0.44 28.84 13.28
CA ASP A 57 0.55 28.65 14.75
C ASP A 57 -0.45 27.63 15.30
N ILE A 58 -1.66 27.59 14.76
CA ILE A 58 -2.70 26.64 15.16
C ILE A 58 -2.30 25.19 14.86
N ASN A 59 -1.36 24.98 13.93
CA ASN A 59 -0.92 23.67 13.47
C ASN A 59 0.42 23.23 14.11
N HIS A 60 0.86 23.88 15.15
CA HIS A 60 2.15 23.62 15.81
C HIS A 60 2.39 22.13 16.13
N TYR A 61 1.37 21.41 16.57
CA TYR A 61 1.46 19.96 16.88
C TYR A 61 1.08 19.02 15.73
N LEU A 62 0.68 19.57 14.58
CA LEU A 62 0.21 18.77 13.45
C LEU A 62 1.29 17.84 12.86
N PRO A 63 2.57 18.23 12.73
CA PRO A 63 3.62 17.33 12.28
C PRO A 63 3.77 16.08 13.15
N ASP A 64 3.76 16.23 14.47
CA ASP A 64 3.88 15.11 15.41
C ASP A 64 2.65 14.19 15.34
N TYR A 65 1.47 14.76 15.21
CA TYR A 65 0.23 14.03 15.03
C TYR A 65 0.23 13.23 13.72
N LEU A 66 0.61 13.86 12.61
CA LEU A 66 0.74 13.17 11.33
C LEU A 66 1.76 12.05 11.39
N LYS A 67 2.91 12.29 12.01
CA LYS A 67 3.95 11.26 12.20
C LYS A 67 3.42 10.03 12.93
N MET A 68 2.62 10.24 13.97
CA MET A 68 1.97 9.15 14.71
C MET A 68 1.01 8.37 13.81
N ILE A 69 0.16 9.05 13.03
CA ILE A 69 -0.79 8.42 12.11
C ILE A 69 -0.06 7.60 11.06
N TYR A 70 0.98 8.16 10.42
CA TYR A 70 1.76 7.48 9.40
C TYR A 70 2.48 6.24 9.94
N ARG A 71 3.03 6.31 11.16
CA ARG A 71 3.65 5.15 11.82
C ARG A 71 2.63 4.07 12.13
N PHE A 72 1.47 4.45 12.64
CA PHE A 72 0.37 3.51 12.88
C PHE A 72 -0.09 2.85 11.58
N PHE A 73 -0.28 3.63 10.52
CA PHE A 73 -0.61 3.14 9.20
C PHE A 73 0.49 2.22 8.63
N GLY A 74 1.75 2.64 8.72
CA GLY A 74 2.90 1.83 8.30
C GLY A 74 2.94 0.47 9.00
N TRP A 75 2.66 0.43 10.31
CA TRP A 75 2.55 -0.82 11.06
C TRP A 75 1.45 -1.74 10.52
N TRP A 76 0.28 -1.19 10.22
CA TRP A 76 -0.82 -1.96 9.62
C TRP A 76 -0.43 -2.52 8.25
N VAL A 77 0.19 -1.72 7.41
CA VAL A 77 0.64 -2.13 6.07
C VAL A 77 1.70 -3.23 6.16
N VAL A 78 2.69 -3.11 7.07
CA VAL A 78 3.65 -4.19 7.34
C VAL A 78 2.94 -5.47 7.77
N SER A 79 1.99 -5.37 8.69
CA SER A 79 1.25 -6.53 9.20
C SER A 79 0.48 -7.25 8.08
N ILE A 80 -0.19 -6.50 7.21
CA ILE A 80 -0.91 -7.05 6.05
C ILE A 80 0.07 -7.74 5.09
N GLY A 81 1.20 -7.11 4.78
CA GLY A 81 2.22 -7.69 3.91
C GLY A 81 2.82 -8.98 4.49
N LEU A 82 3.10 -9.01 5.79
CA LEU A 82 3.58 -10.21 6.48
C LEU A 82 2.54 -11.33 6.49
N LEU A 83 1.26 -11.01 6.73
CA LEU A 83 0.18 -11.99 6.63
C LEU A 83 0.08 -12.59 5.23
N LEU A 84 0.20 -11.77 4.19
CA LEU A 84 0.20 -12.24 2.80
C LEU A 84 1.40 -13.14 2.50
N LEU A 85 2.61 -12.74 2.90
CA LEU A 85 3.82 -13.55 2.74
C LEU A 85 3.71 -14.88 3.50
N THR A 86 3.21 -14.85 4.73
CA THR A 86 2.98 -16.05 5.55
C THR A 86 1.97 -16.99 4.88
N TYR A 87 0.87 -16.42 4.38
CA TYR A 87 -0.13 -17.20 3.66
C TYR A 87 0.48 -17.93 2.45
N VAL A 88 1.23 -17.21 1.62
CA VAL A 88 1.93 -17.78 0.45
C VAL A 88 2.93 -18.86 0.88
N TYR A 89 3.70 -18.59 1.92
CA TYR A 89 4.70 -19.53 2.43
C TYR A 89 4.08 -20.83 2.94
N VAL A 90 3.01 -20.75 3.74
CA VAL A 90 2.38 -21.92 4.37
C VAL A 90 1.56 -22.72 3.35
N THR A 91 0.77 -22.07 2.53
CA THR A 91 -0.14 -22.77 1.61
C THR A 91 0.54 -23.20 0.31
N ARG A 92 1.69 -22.61 -0.04
CA ARG A 92 2.36 -22.74 -1.34
C ARG A 92 1.43 -22.48 -2.52
N ILE A 93 0.24 -21.94 -2.25
CA ILE A 93 -0.85 -21.74 -3.22
C ILE A 93 -1.14 -23.03 -4.04
N GLY A 94 -0.91 -24.18 -3.41
CA GLY A 94 -0.97 -25.50 -4.05
C GLY A 94 -2.38 -25.97 -4.35
N THR A 95 -3.38 -25.58 -3.54
CA THR A 95 -4.77 -26.00 -3.70
C THR A 95 -5.61 -24.98 -4.45
N ARG A 96 -6.69 -25.44 -5.12
CA ARG A 96 -7.67 -24.54 -5.75
C ARG A 96 -8.30 -23.58 -4.74
N LEU A 97 -8.59 -24.08 -3.53
CA LEU A 97 -9.18 -23.27 -2.46
C LEU A 97 -8.24 -22.14 -2.05
N ALA A 98 -6.95 -22.43 -1.82
CA ALA A 98 -5.95 -21.41 -1.47
C ALA A 98 -5.80 -20.37 -2.56
N ARG A 99 -5.78 -20.78 -3.84
CA ARG A 99 -5.72 -19.85 -4.97
C ARG A 99 -6.93 -18.94 -5.04
N ASN A 100 -8.12 -19.52 -4.98
CA ASN A 100 -9.37 -18.74 -5.05
C ASN A 100 -9.47 -17.76 -3.87
N ALA A 101 -9.17 -18.19 -2.64
CA ALA A 101 -9.20 -17.33 -1.47
C ALA A 101 -8.28 -16.11 -1.62
N ILE A 102 -7.03 -16.33 -2.01
CA ILE A 102 -6.08 -15.21 -2.15
C ILE A 102 -6.43 -14.29 -3.31
N HIS A 103 -6.90 -14.82 -4.46
CA HIS A 103 -7.33 -13.98 -5.57
C HIS A 103 -8.55 -13.13 -5.19
N THR A 104 -9.52 -13.71 -4.50
CA THR A 104 -10.69 -12.96 -4.00
C THR A 104 -10.25 -11.83 -3.07
N MET A 105 -9.37 -12.09 -2.11
CA MET A 105 -8.85 -11.08 -1.19
C MET A 105 -8.10 -9.97 -1.90
N ILE A 106 -7.19 -10.32 -2.82
CA ILE A 106 -6.44 -9.32 -3.61
C ILE A 106 -7.40 -8.49 -4.47
N THR A 107 -8.38 -9.10 -5.11
CA THR A 107 -9.38 -8.39 -5.93
C THR A 107 -10.15 -7.38 -5.07
N ILE A 108 -10.62 -7.75 -3.88
CA ILE A 108 -11.33 -6.85 -2.97
C ILE A 108 -10.43 -5.67 -2.58
N VAL A 109 -9.17 -5.95 -2.17
CA VAL A 109 -8.23 -4.91 -1.75
C VAL A 109 -7.91 -3.95 -2.91
N LEU A 110 -7.58 -4.49 -4.09
CA LEU A 110 -7.27 -3.66 -5.26
C LEU A 110 -8.48 -2.83 -5.72
N SER A 111 -9.68 -3.41 -5.68
CA SER A 111 -10.91 -2.66 -6.00
C SER A 111 -11.13 -1.49 -5.01
N GLY A 112 -10.90 -1.72 -3.72
CA GLY A 112 -10.97 -0.67 -2.71
C GLY A 112 -9.91 0.42 -2.92
N VAL A 113 -8.66 0.04 -3.17
CA VAL A 113 -7.57 0.99 -3.47
C VAL A 113 -7.88 1.80 -4.74
N TYR A 114 -8.34 1.13 -5.80
CA TYR A 114 -8.74 1.81 -7.05
C TYR A 114 -9.87 2.82 -6.80
N LEU A 115 -10.90 2.42 -6.05
CA LEU A 115 -12.02 3.31 -5.70
C LEU A 115 -11.54 4.54 -4.93
N MET A 116 -10.64 4.37 -3.96
CA MET A 116 -10.06 5.47 -3.19
C MET A 116 -9.25 6.42 -4.06
N ILE A 117 -8.41 5.88 -4.96
CA ILE A 117 -7.65 6.69 -5.92
C ILE A 117 -8.60 7.47 -6.83
N PHE A 118 -9.60 6.80 -7.38
CA PHE A 118 -10.59 7.42 -8.28
C PHE A 118 -11.36 8.56 -7.61
N LEU A 119 -11.79 8.38 -6.37
CA LEU A 119 -12.61 9.37 -5.66
C LEU A 119 -11.79 10.54 -5.12
N PHE A 120 -10.59 10.28 -4.62
CA PHE A 120 -9.83 11.26 -3.85
C PHE A 120 -8.57 11.79 -4.53
N ILE A 121 -7.97 11.04 -5.49
CA ILE A 121 -6.68 11.38 -6.08
C ILE A 121 -6.73 11.29 -7.62
N PRO A 122 -7.60 12.04 -8.31
CA PRO A 122 -7.88 11.84 -9.73
C PRO A 122 -6.74 12.22 -10.69
N THR A 123 -5.61 12.75 -10.20
CA THR A 123 -4.55 13.33 -11.05
C THR A 123 -3.19 12.63 -10.94
N THR A 124 -3.09 11.47 -10.31
CA THR A 124 -1.80 10.81 -10.09
C THR A 124 -1.44 9.79 -11.16
N LEU A 125 -0.13 9.53 -11.28
CA LEU A 125 0.46 8.44 -12.06
C LEU A 125 -0.20 7.07 -11.80
N PHE A 126 -0.84 6.87 -10.66
CA PHE A 126 -1.62 5.68 -10.34
C PHE A 126 -2.81 5.47 -11.28
N TYR A 127 -3.35 6.54 -11.88
CA TYR A 127 -4.38 6.41 -12.92
C TYR A 127 -3.84 5.67 -14.15
N MET A 128 -2.55 5.87 -14.48
CA MET A 128 -1.93 5.22 -15.65
C MET A 128 -1.62 3.74 -15.42
N VAL A 129 -1.35 3.33 -14.19
CA VAL A 129 -1.01 1.93 -13.86
C VAL A 129 -2.20 0.97 -14.03
N PHE A 130 -3.43 1.49 -13.98
CA PHE A 130 -4.64 0.68 -14.11
C PHE A 130 -5.30 0.73 -15.49
N ILE A 131 -4.74 1.51 -16.44
CA ILE A 131 -5.25 1.61 -17.83
C ILE A 131 -4.45 0.71 -18.80
N VAL A 132 -3.34 0.11 -18.34
CA VAL A 132 -2.55 -0.89 -19.08
C VAL A 132 -2.88 -2.29 -18.61
#